data_2153a14871c400679118c3dd6b52135a
#
_entry.id   2153a14871c400679118c3dd6b52135a
#
_cell.length_a   1.000
_cell.length_b   1.000
_cell.length_c   1.000
_cell.angle_alpha   90.00
_cell.angle_beta   90.00
_cell.angle_gamma   90.00
#
_symmetry.space_group_name_H-M   'P 1'
#
loop_
_entity.id
_entity.type
_entity.pdbx_description
1 polymer ?
#
loop_
_entity_poly.entity_id
_entity_poly.type
_entity_poly.pdbx_seq_one_letter_code
_entity_poly.pdbx_strand_id
1 'polypeptide(L)'
;MLTSPPHKETLNANAFSRMTRLELIKIYDVLLPQGLNDLSNELRMMEWHDYPLRSMPRSFRPKNLVELIMPHSNIERLPEGFSVRFSNAGVFFFFFSN
;
A
#
# COMPACT_ATOMS: atom_id res chain seq x y z
N MET A 1 -34.76 -10.59 -1.11
CA MET A 1 -33.54 -11.26 -0.67
C MET A 1 -32.66 -10.28 0.09
N LEU A 2 -32.26 -10.70 1.25
CA LEU A 2 -31.40 -9.87 2.06
C LEU A 2 -29.96 -10.06 1.64
N THR A 3 -29.36 -8.97 1.19
CA THR A 3 -27.93 -8.98 0.96
C THR A 3 -27.26 -8.35 2.15
N SER A 4 -26.38 -9.08 2.77
CA SER A 4 -25.52 -8.50 3.78
C SER A 4 -24.66 -7.41 3.15
N PRO A 5 -24.42 -6.29 3.85
CA PRO A 5 -23.45 -5.34 3.34
C PRO A 5 -22.13 -6.06 3.15
N PRO A 6 -21.39 -5.72 2.08
CA PRO A 6 -20.11 -6.36 1.86
C PRO A 6 -19.21 -6.15 3.07
N HIS A 7 -18.74 -7.24 3.62
CA HIS A 7 -17.75 -7.18 4.68
C HIS A 7 -16.41 -6.82 4.06
N LYS A 8 -15.77 -5.82 4.64
CA LYS A 8 -14.40 -5.55 4.25
C LYS A 8 -13.55 -6.70 4.75
N GLU A 9 -12.68 -7.18 3.90
CA GLU A 9 -11.75 -8.21 4.30
C GLU A 9 -10.70 -7.63 5.23
N THR A 10 -10.28 -8.43 6.19
CA THR A 10 -9.18 -8.06 7.08
C THR A 10 -7.94 -8.84 6.70
N LEU A 11 -6.81 -8.17 6.73
CA LEU A 11 -5.53 -8.81 6.52
C LEU A 11 -4.76 -8.85 7.83
N ASN A 12 -4.06 -9.95 8.03
CA ASN A 12 -3.13 -10.07 9.14
C ASN A 12 -1.92 -9.16 8.89
N ALA A 13 -1.35 -8.63 9.95
CA ALA A 13 -0.19 -7.76 9.85
C ALA A 13 1.00 -8.43 9.13
N ASN A 14 1.06 -9.75 9.16
CA ASN A 14 2.13 -10.53 8.53
C ASN A 14 1.71 -11.15 7.19
N ALA A 15 0.61 -10.66 6.59
CA ALA A 15 0.07 -11.26 5.38
C ALA A 15 1.10 -11.33 4.25
N PHE A 16 2.00 -10.37 4.17
CA PHE A 16 3.01 -10.30 3.10
C PHE A 16 4.41 -10.67 3.56
N SER A 17 4.57 -11.11 4.81
CA SER A 17 5.91 -11.33 5.37
C SER A 17 6.72 -12.39 4.65
N ARG A 18 6.05 -13.36 4.03
CA ARG A 18 6.74 -14.41 3.26
C ARG A 18 6.80 -14.13 1.77
N MET A 19 6.14 -13.09 1.33
CA MET A 19 6.07 -12.74 -0.10
C MET A 19 7.15 -11.71 -0.43
N THR A 20 8.41 -12.07 -0.18
CA THR A 20 9.53 -11.14 -0.27
C THR A 20 9.94 -10.78 -1.68
N ARG A 21 9.47 -11.55 -2.68
CA ARG A 21 9.81 -11.32 -4.08
C ARG A 21 8.64 -10.81 -4.91
N LEU A 22 7.56 -10.44 -4.25
CA LEU A 22 6.38 -9.95 -4.94
C LEU A 22 6.70 -8.64 -5.67
N GLU A 23 6.37 -8.56 -6.95
CA GLU A 23 6.67 -7.38 -7.77
C GLU A 23 5.46 -6.51 -8.05
N LEU A 24 4.27 -7.07 -7.90
CA LEU A 24 3.02 -6.36 -8.16
C LEU A 24 2.01 -6.64 -7.07
N ILE A 25 1.39 -5.58 -6.56
CA ILE A 25 0.29 -5.69 -5.60
C ILE A 25 -0.86 -4.81 -6.10
N LYS A 26 -2.07 -5.38 -6.07
CA LYS A 26 -3.31 -4.61 -6.26
C LYS A 26 -4.27 -5.00 -5.17
N ILE A 27 -4.61 -4.07 -4.31
CA ILE A 27 -5.47 -4.31 -3.15
C ILE A 27 -6.53 -3.24 -3.08
N TYR A 28 -7.74 -3.66 -2.78
CA TYR A 28 -8.89 -2.79 -2.68
C TYR A 28 -9.58 -2.98 -1.34
N ASP A 29 -9.68 -1.92 -0.59
CA ASP A 29 -10.61 -1.79 0.53
C ASP A 29 -10.50 -2.89 1.58
N VAL A 30 -9.30 -3.13 2.11
CA VAL A 30 -9.07 -4.09 3.17
C VAL A 30 -8.76 -3.37 4.47
N LEU A 31 -9.08 -4.02 5.58
CA LEU A 31 -8.77 -3.53 6.90
C LEU A 31 -7.47 -4.14 7.40
N LEU A 32 -6.70 -3.35 8.10
CA LEU A 32 -5.44 -3.77 8.72
C LEU A 32 -5.50 -3.46 10.22
N PRO A 33 -6.33 -4.21 10.97
CA PRO A 33 -6.57 -3.86 12.37
C PRO A 33 -5.34 -3.93 13.26
N GLN A 34 -4.34 -4.69 12.86
CA GLN A 34 -3.10 -4.83 13.61
C GLN A 34 -1.91 -4.18 12.91
N GLY A 35 -2.20 -3.36 11.88
CA GLY A 35 -1.14 -2.74 11.11
C GLY A 35 -0.62 -3.64 10.00
N LEU A 36 0.55 -3.30 9.47
CA LEU A 36 1.21 -4.03 8.42
C LEU A 36 2.70 -4.07 8.71
N ASN A 37 3.25 -5.26 8.84
CA ASN A 37 4.65 -5.42 9.25
C ASN A 37 5.64 -5.40 8.09
N ASP A 38 5.27 -5.99 6.95
CA ASP A 38 6.19 -6.13 5.83
C ASP A 38 5.52 -5.94 4.50
N LEU A 39 6.28 -5.43 3.55
CA LEU A 39 5.96 -5.43 2.13
C LEU A 39 7.23 -5.82 1.36
N SER A 40 7.06 -6.42 0.20
CA SER A 40 8.18 -6.83 -0.62
C SER A 40 8.99 -5.62 -1.08
N ASN A 41 10.30 -5.66 -0.89
CA ASN A 41 11.20 -4.64 -1.41
C ASN A 41 11.52 -4.84 -2.90
N GLU A 42 10.99 -5.89 -3.50
CA GLU A 42 11.08 -6.14 -4.94
C GLU A 42 9.90 -5.55 -5.70
N LEU A 43 8.98 -4.87 -5.01
CA LEU A 43 7.81 -4.28 -5.65
C LEU A 43 8.20 -3.28 -6.72
N ARG A 44 7.60 -3.42 -7.89
CA ARG A 44 7.74 -2.51 -9.03
C ARG A 44 6.49 -1.66 -9.19
N MET A 45 5.35 -2.21 -8.81
CA MET A 45 4.08 -1.51 -8.87
C MET A 45 3.23 -1.90 -7.66
N MET A 46 2.63 -0.90 -7.03
CA MET A 46 1.66 -1.13 -5.97
C MET A 46 0.44 -0.24 -6.19
N GLU A 47 -0.73 -0.86 -6.20
CA GLU A 47 -1.99 -0.15 -6.23
C GLU A 47 -2.78 -0.59 -5.01
N TRP A 48 -3.05 0.35 -4.11
CA TRP A 48 -3.78 0.05 -2.88
C TRP A 48 -4.83 1.12 -2.65
N HIS A 49 -6.09 0.74 -2.82
CA HIS A 49 -7.21 1.64 -2.60
C HIS A 49 -7.63 1.60 -1.13
N ASP A 50 -7.89 2.76 -0.56
CA ASP A 50 -8.34 2.90 0.82
C ASP A 50 -7.35 2.33 1.84
N TYR A 51 -6.07 2.55 1.61
CA TYR A 51 -5.04 2.13 2.55
C TYR A 51 -5.31 2.77 3.90
N PRO A 52 -5.53 1.98 4.98
CA PRO A 52 -6.03 2.52 6.23
C PRO A 52 -4.96 3.06 7.19
N LEU A 53 -3.70 2.76 6.95
CA LEU A 53 -2.63 3.15 7.85
C LEU A 53 -2.03 4.49 7.47
N ARG A 54 -1.39 5.14 8.44
CA ARG A 54 -0.77 6.46 8.22
C ARG A 54 0.63 6.37 7.64
N SER A 55 1.23 5.19 7.70
CA SER A 55 2.59 4.99 7.21
C SER A 55 2.75 3.60 6.61
N MET A 56 3.83 3.44 5.84
CA MET A 56 4.24 2.15 5.33
C MET A 56 5.03 1.39 6.38
N PRO A 57 5.17 0.05 6.23
CA PRO A 57 6.06 -0.69 7.11
C PRO A 57 7.48 -0.10 7.13
N ARG A 58 8.11 -0.11 8.28
CA ARG A 58 9.47 0.43 8.41
C ARG A 58 10.50 -0.29 7.57
N SER A 59 10.25 -1.58 7.33
CA SER A 59 11.14 -2.41 6.52
C SER A 59 10.98 -2.16 5.02
N PHE A 60 9.96 -1.41 4.62
CA PHE A 60 9.67 -1.20 3.21
C PHE A 60 10.62 -0.18 2.61
N ARG A 61 11.58 -0.66 1.84
CA ARG A 61 12.58 0.15 1.15
C ARG A 61 12.77 -0.38 -0.26
N PRO A 62 11.76 -0.23 -1.11
CA PRO A 62 11.81 -0.76 -2.47
C PRO A 62 12.86 -0.03 -3.29
N LYS A 63 13.62 -0.80 -4.08
CA LYS A 63 14.67 -0.25 -4.93
C LYS A 63 14.21 0.00 -6.36
N ASN A 64 13.18 -0.73 -6.78
CA ASN A 64 12.74 -0.72 -8.18
C ASN A 64 11.30 -0.30 -8.34
N LEU A 65 10.72 0.36 -7.35
CA LEU A 65 9.33 0.79 -7.42
C LEU A 65 9.19 1.88 -8.47
N VAL A 66 8.35 1.61 -9.46
CA VAL A 66 8.10 2.52 -10.58
C VAL A 66 6.82 3.32 -10.35
N GLU A 67 5.81 2.67 -9.79
CA GLU A 67 4.51 3.27 -9.67
C GLU A 67 3.85 2.89 -8.36
N LEU A 68 3.31 3.88 -7.68
CA LEU A 68 2.55 3.69 -6.45
C LEU A 68 1.25 4.48 -6.58
N ILE A 69 0.13 3.77 -6.57
CA ILE A 69 -1.19 4.35 -6.72
C ILE A 69 -1.97 4.06 -5.45
N MET A 70 -2.33 5.09 -4.72
CA MET A 70 -3.01 4.94 -3.42
C MET A 70 -4.17 5.92 -3.27
N PRO A 71 -5.25 5.72 -4.04
CA PRO A 71 -6.40 6.60 -3.92
C PRO A 71 -7.11 6.41 -2.58
N HIS A 72 -7.60 7.51 -2.04
CA HIS A 72 -8.36 7.54 -0.78
C HIS A 72 -7.61 6.91 0.40
N SER A 73 -6.29 7.08 0.44
CA SER A 73 -5.50 6.52 1.52
C SER A 73 -5.35 7.50 2.67
N ASN A 74 -5.08 6.97 3.85
CA ASN A 74 -4.81 7.76 5.05
C ASN A 74 -3.32 8.01 5.26
N ILE A 75 -2.50 7.68 4.27
CA ILE A 75 -1.07 7.74 4.44
C ILE A 75 -0.60 9.19 4.62
N GLU A 76 0.25 9.39 5.61
CA GLU A 76 0.82 10.69 5.95
C GLU A 76 2.33 10.72 5.82
N ARG A 77 2.96 9.54 5.91
CA ARG A 77 4.41 9.41 5.91
C ARG A 77 4.85 8.37 4.90
N LEU A 78 5.87 8.72 4.16
CA LEU A 78 6.47 7.83 3.18
C LEU A 78 7.89 7.49 3.59
N PRO A 79 8.40 6.33 3.15
CA PRO A 79 9.82 6.03 3.36
C PRO A 79 10.71 7.10 2.74
N GLU A 80 11.91 7.24 3.26
CA GLU A 80 12.89 8.16 2.70
C GLU A 80 13.18 7.82 1.23
N GLY A 81 13.42 8.85 0.43
CA GLY A 81 13.72 8.69 -0.98
C GLY A 81 12.51 8.73 -1.89
N PHE A 82 11.31 8.83 -1.34
CA PHE A 82 10.10 8.93 -2.13
C PHE A 82 9.78 10.39 -2.47
N SER A 83 9.53 10.65 -3.74
CA SER A 83 8.97 11.92 -4.17
C SER A 83 7.46 11.75 -4.35
N VAL A 84 6.70 12.65 -3.75
CA VAL A 84 5.24 12.56 -3.75
C VAL A 84 4.67 13.57 -4.73
N ARG A 85 3.76 13.11 -5.59
CA ARG A 85 2.93 14.00 -6.40
C ARG A 85 1.48 13.72 -6.10
N PHE A 86 0.73 14.77 -5.80
CA PHE A 86 -0.69 14.66 -5.55
C PHE A 86 -1.44 15.05 -6.81
N SER A 87 -2.44 14.26 -7.18
CA SER A 87 -3.39 14.63 -8.22
C SER A 87 -4.68 15.15 -7.59
N ASN A 88 -5.49 15.85 -8.38
CA ASN A 88 -6.76 16.39 -7.91
C ASN A 88 -7.78 15.29 -7.56
N ALA A 89 -7.54 14.06 -7.97
CA ALA A 89 -8.42 12.94 -7.69
C ALA A 89 -8.06 12.20 -6.39
N GLY A 90 -7.15 12.74 -5.60
CA GLY A 90 -6.70 12.08 -4.38
C GLY A 90 -5.83 10.86 -4.63
N VAL A 91 -5.29 10.73 -5.84
CA VAL A 91 -4.39 9.65 -6.20
C VAL A 91 -2.97 10.12 -5.98
N PHE A 92 -2.18 9.31 -5.28
CA PHE A 92 -0.80 9.61 -5.00
C PHE A 92 0.08 8.87 -6.00
N PHE A 93 0.90 9.63 -6.73
CA PHE A 93 1.90 9.06 -7.62
C PHE A 93 3.26 9.30 -7.01
N PHE A 94 3.99 8.23 -6.82
CA PHE A 94 5.32 8.30 -6.24
C PHE A 94 6.33 7.81 -7.27
N PHE A 95 7.34 8.60 -7.51
CA PHE A 95 8.45 8.20 -8.34
C PHE A 95 9.66 8.06 -7.45
N PHE A 96 10.25 6.89 -7.48
CA PHE A 96 11.49 6.64 -6.74
C PHE A 96 12.62 7.32 -7.49
N SER A 97 13.22 8.32 -6.86
CA SER A 97 14.39 8.95 -7.43
C SER A 97 15.62 8.37 -6.75
N ASN A 98 16.49 7.79 -7.55
CA ASN A 98 17.76 7.32 -7.03
C ASN A 98 18.61 8.49 -6.55
#